data_9f2ced068547e1afd48102a6b56a9c04
#
_entry.id   9f2ced068547e1afd48102a6b56a9c04
#
_cell.length_a   1.000
_cell.length_b   1.000
_cell.length_c   1.000
_cell.angle_alpha   90.00
_cell.angle_beta   90.00
_cell.angle_gamma   90.00
#
_symmetry.space_group_name_H-M   'P 1'
#
loop_
_entity.id
_entity.type
_entity.pdbx_description
1 polymer ?
#
loop_
_entity_poly.entity_id
_entity_poly.type
_entity_poly.pdbx_seq_one_letter_code
_entity_poly.pdbx_strand_id
1 'polypeptide(L)'
;MLDENDLMLALKRHWDYSGRDEDVAHEIYHDDAVLEFPQSGERFEGVANFREWRRQYPAHLAFHTRRITHRDDLAVVENLISYNGAPWMFTVNLLEFRGEKVGHERIYIMDGWEAAEWRAPWRANTPADPPPPPPPSR
;
A
#
# COMPACT_ATOMS: atom_id res chain seq x y z
N MET A 1 -3.60 18.54 -7.69
CA MET A 1 -3.52 17.61 -6.57
C MET A 1 -4.32 18.13 -5.38
N LEU A 2 -4.80 17.27 -4.52
CA LEU A 2 -5.49 17.64 -3.28
C LEU A 2 -4.56 18.42 -2.36
N ASP A 3 -5.12 19.26 -1.49
CA ASP A 3 -4.33 19.81 -0.37
C ASP A 3 -3.93 18.69 0.59
N GLU A 4 -3.05 19.00 1.54
CA GLU A 4 -2.49 17.97 2.43
C GLU A 4 -3.56 17.28 3.26
N ASN A 5 -4.52 18.01 3.83
CA ASN A 5 -5.58 17.42 4.65
C ASN A 5 -6.45 16.48 3.81
N ASP A 6 -6.87 16.91 2.65
CA ASP A 6 -7.72 16.12 1.77
C ASP A 6 -6.96 14.90 1.24
N LEU A 7 -5.66 15.05 0.95
CA LEU A 7 -4.80 13.94 0.55
C LEU A 7 -4.74 12.88 1.67
N MET A 8 -4.48 13.29 2.91
CA MET A 8 -4.41 12.37 4.04
C MET A 8 -5.73 11.65 4.29
N LEU A 9 -6.85 12.37 4.17
CA LEU A 9 -8.19 11.77 4.30
C LEU A 9 -8.46 10.77 3.18
N ALA A 10 -8.11 11.12 1.94
CA ALA A 10 -8.30 10.22 0.80
C ALA A 10 -7.48 8.92 0.94
N LEU A 11 -6.22 9.04 1.35
CA LEU A 11 -5.34 7.89 1.55
C LEU A 11 -5.83 7.02 2.71
N LYS A 12 -6.23 7.64 3.83
CA LYS A 12 -6.78 6.90 4.97
C LYS A 12 -8.04 6.12 4.57
N ARG A 13 -8.95 6.76 3.87
CA ARG A 13 -10.18 6.11 3.38
C ARG A 13 -9.86 4.95 2.45
N HIS A 14 -8.90 5.11 1.56
CA HIS A 14 -8.48 4.05 0.65
C HIS A 14 -8.05 2.79 1.40
N TRP A 15 -7.14 2.92 2.36
CA TRP A 15 -6.64 1.74 3.09
C TRP A 15 -7.58 1.25 4.17
N ASP A 16 -8.39 2.10 4.79
CA ASP A 16 -9.41 1.66 5.76
C ASP A 16 -10.42 0.72 5.11
N TYR A 17 -10.74 0.93 3.84
CA TYR A 17 -11.73 0.11 3.12
C TYR A 17 -11.11 -0.96 2.20
N SER A 18 -9.82 -0.90 1.92
CA SER A 18 -9.14 -1.93 1.13
C SER A 18 -9.26 -3.30 1.80
N GLY A 19 -9.75 -4.29 1.06
CA GLY A 19 -10.03 -5.62 1.59
C GLY A 19 -11.37 -5.73 2.30
N ARG A 20 -12.16 -4.65 2.36
CA ARG A 20 -13.47 -4.61 3.05
C ARG A 20 -14.59 -4.15 2.14
N ASP A 21 -14.44 -3.01 1.48
CA ASP A 21 -15.38 -2.46 0.52
C ASP A 21 -14.59 -1.85 -0.63
N GLU A 22 -14.45 -2.63 -1.70
CA GLU A 22 -13.62 -2.24 -2.83
C GLU A 22 -14.22 -1.09 -3.63
N ASP A 23 -15.52 -0.88 -3.62
CA ASP A 23 -16.12 0.29 -4.26
C ASP A 23 -15.66 1.58 -3.58
N VAL A 24 -15.70 1.61 -2.26
CA VAL A 24 -15.22 2.76 -1.48
C VAL A 24 -13.71 2.93 -1.62
N ALA A 25 -12.95 1.84 -1.49
CA ALA A 25 -11.50 1.89 -1.58
C ALA A 25 -11.01 2.42 -2.94
N HIS A 26 -11.77 2.18 -4.02
CA HIS A 26 -11.37 2.57 -5.38
C HIS A 26 -11.88 3.94 -5.82
N GLU A 27 -12.56 4.68 -4.94
CA GLU A 27 -12.97 6.06 -5.23
C GLU A 27 -11.77 6.99 -5.46
N ILE A 28 -10.60 6.64 -4.94
CA ILE A 28 -9.38 7.44 -5.06
C ILE A 28 -8.83 7.47 -6.50
N TYR A 29 -9.23 6.53 -7.36
CA TYR A 29 -8.70 6.38 -8.71
C TYR A 29 -9.55 7.07 -9.76
N HIS A 30 -8.89 7.57 -10.82
CA HIS A 30 -9.57 7.88 -12.08
C HIS A 30 -10.07 6.58 -12.73
N ASP A 31 -11.11 6.70 -13.56
CA ASP A 31 -11.67 5.55 -14.26
C ASP A 31 -10.65 4.86 -15.16
N ASP A 32 -9.75 5.62 -15.77
CA ASP A 32 -8.71 5.12 -16.66
C ASP A 32 -7.37 4.86 -15.95
N ALA A 33 -7.36 4.80 -14.62
CA ALA A 33 -6.15 4.60 -13.86
C ALA A 33 -5.43 3.31 -14.25
N VAL A 34 -4.10 3.34 -14.11
CA VAL A 34 -3.23 2.20 -14.38
C VAL A 34 -2.61 1.74 -13.08
N LEU A 35 -2.62 0.43 -12.85
CA LEU A 35 -1.99 -0.22 -11.70
C LEU A 35 -0.91 -1.17 -12.20
N GLU A 36 0.28 -1.06 -11.61
CA GLU A 36 1.40 -1.92 -11.97
C GLU A 36 2.01 -2.60 -10.76
N PHE A 37 2.41 -3.86 -10.94
CA PHE A 37 3.28 -4.58 -10.02
C PHE A 37 4.61 -4.83 -10.74
N PRO A 38 5.61 -3.94 -10.56
CA PRO A 38 6.87 -4.08 -11.31
C PRO A 38 7.60 -5.41 -11.05
N GLN A 39 7.42 -6.00 -9.87
CA GLN A 39 8.08 -7.27 -9.51
C GLN A 39 7.60 -8.44 -10.36
N SER A 40 6.33 -8.45 -10.78
CA SER A 40 5.79 -9.49 -11.67
C SER A 40 5.69 -9.03 -13.12
N GLY A 41 5.83 -7.72 -13.36
CA GLY A 41 5.61 -7.13 -14.69
C GLY A 41 4.15 -6.97 -15.07
N GLU A 42 3.22 -7.20 -14.13
CA GLU A 42 1.81 -7.06 -14.42
C GLU A 42 1.39 -5.59 -14.49
N ARG A 43 0.54 -5.31 -15.45
CA ARG A 43 -0.06 -3.98 -15.66
C ARG A 43 -1.56 -4.15 -15.86
N PHE A 44 -2.35 -3.41 -15.10
CA PHE A 44 -3.81 -3.41 -15.18
C PHE A 44 -4.29 -2.03 -15.60
N GLU A 45 -5.11 -1.97 -16.63
CA GLU A 45 -5.62 -0.71 -17.17
C GLU A 45 -7.12 -0.60 -16.88
N GLY A 46 -7.51 0.55 -16.29
CA GLY A 46 -8.88 0.86 -15.92
C GLY A 46 -9.24 0.36 -14.52
N VAL A 47 -9.81 1.27 -13.70
CA VAL A 47 -10.15 0.99 -12.32
C VAL A 47 -11.14 -0.17 -12.18
N ALA A 48 -12.11 -0.28 -13.08
CA ALA A 48 -13.08 -1.36 -13.02
C ALA A 48 -12.41 -2.74 -13.11
N ASN A 49 -11.34 -2.84 -13.89
CA ASN A 49 -10.59 -4.09 -14.07
C ASN A 49 -9.88 -4.50 -12.78
N PHE A 50 -9.03 -3.66 -12.21
CA PHE A 50 -8.31 -4.06 -11.01
C PHE A 50 -9.16 -4.04 -9.74
N ARG A 51 -10.22 -3.24 -9.69
CA ARG A 51 -11.20 -3.33 -8.60
C ARG A 51 -11.86 -4.70 -8.58
N GLU A 52 -12.18 -5.26 -9.74
CA GLU A 52 -12.85 -6.55 -9.83
C GLU A 52 -11.97 -7.70 -9.34
N TRP A 53 -10.70 -7.80 -9.77
CA TRP A 53 -9.85 -8.87 -9.27
C TRP A 53 -9.49 -8.68 -7.78
N ARG A 54 -9.42 -7.45 -7.29
CA ARG A 54 -9.25 -7.19 -5.86
C ARG A 54 -10.45 -7.65 -5.05
N ARG A 55 -11.65 -7.47 -5.59
CA ARG A 55 -12.87 -7.96 -4.97
C ARG A 55 -12.88 -9.47 -4.80
N GLN A 56 -12.24 -10.17 -5.73
CA GLN A 56 -12.13 -11.63 -5.75
C GLN A 56 -10.86 -12.18 -5.08
N TYR A 57 -10.09 -11.32 -4.42
CA TYR A 57 -8.81 -11.74 -3.84
C TYR A 57 -9.03 -12.89 -2.84
N PRO A 58 -8.27 -14.02 -2.98
CA PRO A 58 -8.55 -15.24 -2.22
C PRO A 58 -8.01 -15.23 -0.78
N ALA A 59 -7.74 -14.08 -0.21
CA ALA A 59 -7.23 -13.95 1.14
C ALA A 59 -7.86 -12.73 1.83
N HIS A 60 -7.95 -12.79 3.15
CA HIS A 60 -8.34 -11.64 3.95
C HIS A 60 -7.13 -10.73 4.14
N LEU A 61 -7.24 -9.50 3.67
CA LEU A 61 -6.15 -8.53 3.72
C LEU A 61 -6.32 -7.56 4.88
N ALA A 62 -5.20 -7.21 5.52
CA ALA A 62 -5.14 -6.13 6.49
C ALA A 62 -3.95 -5.23 6.16
N PHE A 63 -4.09 -3.94 6.42
CA PHE A 63 -3.07 -2.94 6.12
C PHE A 63 -2.76 -2.11 7.35
N HIS A 64 -1.52 -1.65 7.44
CA HIS A 64 -1.10 -0.66 8.43
C HIS A 64 -0.16 0.34 7.75
N THR A 65 -0.58 1.60 7.70
CA THR A 65 0.23 2.66 7.10
C THR A 65 1.29 3.13 8.09
N ARG A 66 2.56 3.10 7.68
CA ARG A 66 3.68 3.52 8.51
C ARG A 66 4.08 4.97 8.24
N ARG A 67 4.14 5.36 6.96
CA ARG A 67 4.61 6.68 6.57
C ARG A 67 4.03 7.09 5.24
N ILE A 68 3.66 8.36 5.13
CA ILE A 68 3.24 8.98 3.88
C ILE A 68 4.19 10.14 3.61
N THR A 69 4.80 10.12 2.45
CA THR A 69 5.63 11.22 1.94
C THR A 69 5.02 11.69 0.64
N HIS A 70 4.85 12.99 0.47
CA HIS A 70 4.26 13.50 -0.76
C HIS A 70 5.00 14.75 -1.24
N ARG A 71 5.05 14.90 -2.54
CA ARG A 71 5.64 16.06 -3.20
C ARG A 71 5.03 16.19 -4.60
N ASP A 72 4.61 17.40 -4.94
CA ASP A 72 3.95 17.67 -6.22
C ASP A 72 2.75 16.69 -6.41
N ASP A 73 2.73 15.97 -7.51
CA ASP A 73 1.64 15.03 -7.82
C ASP A 73 1.93 13.59 -7.37
N LEU A 74 2.96 13.38 -6.57
CA LEU A 74 3.37 12.05 -6.13
C LEU A 74 3.16 11.88 -4.62
N ALA A 75 2.50 10.79 -4.23
CA ALA A 75 2.48 10.30 -2.85
C ALA A 75 3.21 8.96 -2.81
N VAL A 76 4.11 8.82 -1.85
CA VAL A 76 4.80 7.56 -1.54
C VAL A 76 4.29 7.08 -0.20
N VAL A 77 3.68 5.90 -0.19
CA VAL A 77 3.11 5.34 1.03
C VAL A 77 3.81 4.05 1.38
N GLU A 78 4.38 4.02 2.59
CA GLU A 78 5.01 2.83 3.16
C GLU A 78 3.99 2.15 4.05
N ASN A 79 3.52 0.98 3.62
CA ASN A 79 2.53 0.19 4.33
C ASN A 79 3.09 -1.15 4.76
N LEU A 80 2.41 -1.73 5.73
CA LEU A 80 2.50 -3.17 6.02
C LEU A 80 1.23 -3.81 5.48
N ILE A 81 1.35 -5.03 4.97
CA ILE A 81 0.23 -5.85 4.51
C ILE A 81 0.30 -7.23 5.16
N SER A 82 -0.85 -7.73 5.59
CA SER A 82 -0.98 -9.07 6.15
C SER A 82 -2.05 -9.85 5.40
N TYR A 83 -1.72 -11.10 5.06
CA TYR A 83 -2.62 -12.02 4.39
C TYR A 83 -3.10 -13.06 5.41
N ASN A 84 -4.41 -13.09 5.70
CA ASN A 84 -5.02 -14.03 6.63
C ASN A 84 -4.38 -14.04 8.04
N GLY A 85 -3.98 -12.86 8.53
CA GLY A 85 -3.35 -12.74 9.84
C GLY A 85 -1.89 -13.20 9.90
N ALA A 86 -1.27 -13.49 8.76
CA ALA A 86 0.16 -13.85 8.68
C ALA A 86 1.05 -12.66 9.08
N PRO A 87 2.35 -12.90 9.35
CA PRO A 87 3.28 -11.81 9.64
C PRO A 87 3.26 -10.72 8.57
N TRP A 88 3.52 -9.49 8.99
CA TRP A 88 3.55 -8.35 8.09
C TRP A 88 4.58 -8.51 6.99
N MET A 89 4.14 -8.22 5.75
CA MET A 89 5.01 -7.93 4.63
C MET A 89 5.08 -6.42 4.43
N PHE A 90 6.08 -5.96 3.72
CA PHE A 90 6.32 -4.53 3.50
C PHE A 90 5.87 -4.14 2.11
N THR A 91 5.17 -3.02 2.01
CA THR A 91 4.79 -2.49 0.70
C THR A 91 5.23 -1.05 0.55
N VAL A 92 5.55 -0.68 -0.69
CA VAL A 92 5.75 0.70 -1.10
C VAL A 92 4.80 0.98 -2.25
N ASN A 93 3.90 1.93 -2.05
CA ASN A 93 2.93 2.36 -3.05
C ASN A 93 3.33 3.74 -3.56
N LEU A 94 3.53 3.84 -4.86
CA LEU A 94 3.84 5.09 -5.56
C LEU A 94 2.59 5.52 -6.30
N LEU A 95 1.91 6.55 -5.79
CA LEU A 95 0.64 7.02 -6.35
C LEU A 95 0.88 8.34 -7.05
N GLU A 96 0.68 8.35 -8.37
CA GLU A 96 0.76 9.54 -9.19
C GLU A 96 -0.64 10.10 -9.41
N PHE A 97 -0.87 11.30 -8.90
CA PHE A 97 -2.16 11.98 -9.02
C PHE A 97 -2.24 12.75 -10.34
N ARG A 98 -3.45 12.77 -10.89
CA ARG A 98 -3.81 13.64 -11.99
C ARG A 98 -5.02 14.45 -11.51
N GLY A 99 -4.80 15.68 -11.07
CA GLY A 99 -5.81 16.45 -10.36
C GLY A 99 -6.06 15.86 -8.97
N GLU A 100 -7.30 15.52 -8.67
CA GLU A 100 -7.70 15.07 -7.33
C GLU A 100 -7.72 13.56 -7.16
N LYS A 101 -7.43 12.80 -8.23
CA LYS A 101 -7.46 11.34 -8.21
C LYS A 101 -6.19 10.75 -8.79
N VAL A 102 -5.94 9.50 -8.39
CA VAL A 102 -4.78 8.74 -8.86
C VAL A 102 -4.99 8.30 -10.30
N GLY A 103 -4.03 8.62 -11.16
CA GLY A 103 -4.00 8.14 -12.55
C GLY A 103 -3.09 6.95 -12.76
N HIS A 104 -2.08 6.76 -11.90
CA HIS A 104 -1.12 5.67 -12.03
C HIS A 104 -0.59 5.28 -10.66
N GLU A 105 -0.57 3.99 -10.38
CA GLU A 105 0.02 3.47 -9.15
C GLU A 105 0.97 2.31 -9.46
N ARG A 106 2.13 2.31 -8.82
CA ARG A 106 3.06 1.18 -8.81
C ARG A 106 3.17 0.66 -7.39
N ILE A 107 3.09 -0.66 -7.23
CA ILE A 107 3.13 -1.31 -5.92
C ILE A 107 4.29 -2.30 -5.89
N TYR A 108 5.14 -2.16 -4.87
CA TYR A 108 6.17 -3.13 -4.53
C TYR A 108 5.79 -3.82 -3.23
N ILE A 109 5.88 -5.15 -3.21
CA ILE A 109 5.56 -5.96 -2.03
C ILE A 109 6.79 -6.81 -1.71
N MET A 110 7.23 -6.80 -0.44
CA MET A 110 8.48 -7.41 -0.03
C MET A 110 8.32 -8.15 1.29
N ASP A 111 8.99 -9.31 1.41
CA ASP A 111 9.12 -9.99 2.70
C ASP A 111 10.10 -9.24 3.60
N GLY A 112 9.92 -9.39 4.92
CA GLY A 112 10.97 -9.09 5.87
C GLY A 112 12.04 -10.19 5.86
N TRP A 113 13.17 -9.93 6.47
CA TRP A 113 14.23 -10.93 6.61
C TRP A 113 14.96 -10.72 7.93
N GLU A 114 15.68 -11.77 8.38
CA GLU A 114 16.50 -11.71 9.56
C GLU A 114 17.73 -10.82 9.34
N ALA A 115 18.08 -10.04 10.35
CA ALA A 115 19.28 -9.21 10.30
C ALA A 115 20.51 -10.09 10.17
N ALA A 116 21.42 -9.75 9.24
CA ALA A 116 22.64 -10.49 9.04
C ALA A 116 23.59 -10.28 10.24
N GLU A 117 24.04 -11.36 10.88
CA GLU A 117 24.87 -11.26 12.08
C GLU A 117 26.22 -10.59 11.84
N TRP A 118 26.81 -10.76 10.65
CA TRP A 118 28.12 -10.18 10.36
C TRP A 118 28.10 -8.65 10.40
N ARG A 119 26.93 -8.00 10.27
CA ARG A 119 26.78 -6.55 10.38
C ARG A 119 26.53 -6.04 11.79
N ALA A 120 26.38 -6.95 12.76
CA ALA A 120 26.05 -6.58 14.13
C ALA A 120 27.00 -5.54 14.76
N PRO A 121 28.35 -5.59 14.55
CA PRO A 121 29.23 -4.61 15.13
C PRO A 121 29.01 -3.16 14.73
N TRP A 122 28.38 -2.96 13.58
CA TRP A 122 28.13 -1.61 13.03
C TRP A 122 26.68 -1.15 13.17
N ARG A 123 25.78 -2.01 13.67
CA ARG A 123 24.39 -1.63 13.89
C ARG A 123 24.26 -0.62 15.01
N ALA A 124 23.34 0.34 14.85
CA ALA A 124 22.97 1.22 15.94
C ALA A 124 22.29 0.41 17.06
N ASN A 125 22.45 0.89 18.30
CA ASN A 125 21.78 0.29 19.46
C ASN A 125 20.27 0.58 19.47
N THR A 126 19.86 1.67 18.84
CA THR A 126 18.44 1.99 18.71
C THR A 126 17.84 1.12 17.62
N PRO A 127 16.88 0.25 17.95
CA PRO A 127 16.24 -0.59 16.93
C PRO A 127 15.35 0.24 16.00
N ALA A 128 15.11 -0.26 14.80
CA ALA A 128 14.09 0.29 13.94
C ALA A 128 12.72 0.14 14.61
N ASP A 129 11.77 1.00 14.22
CA ASP A 129 10.39 0.90 14.70
C ASP A 129 9.82 -0.50 14.44
N PRO A 130 9.47 -1.25 15.50
CA PRO A 130 8.86 -2.56 15.30
C PRO A 130 7.43 -2.39 14.75
N PRO A 131 6.99 -3.26 13.84
CA PRO A 131 5.60 -3.24 13.40
C PRO A 131 4.67 -3.67 14.54
N PRO A 132 3.40 -3.24 14.52
CA PRO A 132 2.42 -3.76 15.47
C PRO A 132 2.20 -5.25 15.23
N PRO A 133 1.61 -5.99 16.20
CA PRO A 133 1.23 -7.36 15.96
C PRO A 133 0.28 -7.45 14.76
N PRO A 134 0.38 -8.50 13.92
CA PRO A 134 -0.57 -8.65 12.82
C PRO A 134 -1.97 -8.89 13.37
N PRO A 135 -3.02 -8.51 12.61
CA PRO A 135 -4.38 -8.75 13.05
C PRO A 135 -4.66 -10.26 13.11
N PRO A 136 -5.63 -10.70 13.94
CA PRO A 136 -5.98 -12.12 14.00
C PRO A 136 -6.50 -12.61 12.65
N SER A 137 -6.19 -13.87 12.33
CA SER A 137 -6.72 -14.54 11.16
C SER A 137 -8.23 -14.76 11.31
N ARG A 138 -8.95 -14.67 10.19
CA ARG A 138 -10.38 -14.94 10.15
C ARG A 138 -10.68 -16.24 9.47
#